data_82420b05123f196567b883bdec144d52
#
_entry.id   82420b05123f196567b883bdec144d52
#
_cell.length_a   1.000
_cell.length_b   1.000
_cell.length_c   1.000
_cell.angle_alpha   90.00
_cell.angle_beta   90.00
_cell.angle_gamma   90.00
#
_symmetry.space_group_name_H-M   'P 1'
#
loop_
_entity.id
_entity.type
_entity.pdbx_description
1 polymer ?
#
loop_
_entity_poly.entity_id
_entity_poly.type
_entity_poly.pdbx_seq_one_letter_code
_entity_poly.pdbx_strand_id
1 'polypeptide(L)'
;MFWQRFTAALTAFLHGAQDGQKFLPLLLMAYGVSATQPPLSFLFLTAAVMALGTALGGKPIVEKIGHELAHLTPTQGLSADLATGVVLGACSLLGLPVSTSHAKVAAICGASPHPKAGAVAQLLLVWGLTFPACMGLGYGFALLLR
;
A
#
# COMPACT_ATOMS: atom_id res chain seq x y z
N MET A 1 -9.29 1.54 22.81
CA MET A 1 -8.05 0.76 22.57
C MET A 1 -8.27 -0.57 21.82
N PHE A 2 -9.25 -1.40 22.17
CA PHE A 2 -9.50 -2.69 21.48
C PHE A 2 -9.85 -2.50 19.99
N TRP A 3 -10.84 -1.68 19.69
CA TRP A 3 -11.29 -1.42 18.31
C TRP A 3 -10.20 -0.85 17.41
N GLN A 4 -9.34 0.02 17.91
CA GLN A 4 -8.22 0.55 17.15
C GLN A 4 -7.19 -0.52 16.78
N ARG A 5 -6.89 -1.45 17.70
CA ARG A 5 -5.99 -2.57 17.41
C ARG A 5 -6.60 -3.52 16.39
N PHE A 6 -7.91 -3.77 16.50
CA PHE A 6 -8.63 -4.61 15.56
C PHE A 6 -8.66 -4.01 14.16
N THR A 7 -9.03 -2.73 14.02
CA THR A 7 -9.06 -2.07 12.71
C THR A 7 -7.67 -1.92 12.11
N ALA A 8 -6.65 -1.65 12.90
CA ALA A 8 -5.27 -1.62 12.44
C ALA A 8 -4.80 -2.99 11.91
N ALA A 9 -5.12 -4.08 12.63
CA ALA A 9 -4.80 -5.43 12.17
C ALA A 9 -5.55 -5.80 10.88
N LEU A 10 -6.84 -5.45 10.79
CA LEU A 10 -7.64 -5.64 9.58
C LEU A 10 -7.07 -4.86 8.40
N THR A 11 -6.71 -3.59 8.60
CA THR A 11 -6.11 -2.75 7.57
C THR A 11 -4.75 -3.32 7.13
N ALA A 12 -3.93 -3.82 8.06
CA ALA A 12 -2.66 -4.47 7.73
C ALA A 12 -2.86 -5.74 6.90
N PHE A 13 -3.86 -6.56 7.24
CA PHE A 13 -4.23 -7.75 6.46
C PHE A 13 -4.66 -7.38 5.03
N LEU A 14 -5.56 -6.41 4.90
CA LEU A 14 -6.04 -5.93 3.60
C LEU A 14 -4.93 -5.27 2.77
N HIS A 15 -3.97 -4.60 3.42
CA HIS A 15 -2.76 -4.10 2.77
C HIS A 15 -1.96 -5.25 2.14
N GLY A 16 -1.69 -6.30 2.90
CA GLY A 16 -1.00 -7.49 2.39
C GLY A 16 -1.75 -8.17 1.26
N ALA A 17 -3.09 -8.27 1.34
CA ALA A 17 -3.92 -8.84 0.29
C ALA A 17 -3.84 -8.03 -1.01
N GLN A 18 -3.93 -6.69 -0.92
CA GLN A 18 -3.83 -5.79 -2.08
C GLN A 18 -2.45 -5.83 -2.75
N ASP A 19 -1.39 -5.83 -1.96
CA ASP A 19 -0.05 -5.86 -2.51
C ASP A 19 0.31 -7.25 -3.03
N GLY A 20 -0.18 -8.31 -2.38
CA GLY A 20 -0.07 -9.68 -2.89
C GLY A 20 -0.69 -9.85 -4.27
N GLN A 21 -1.85 -9.25 -4.53
CA GLN A 21 -2.48 -9.24 -5.86
C GLN A 21 -1.63 -8.56 -6.95
N LYS A 22 -0.71 -7.68 -6.59
CA LYS A 22 0.18 -7.00 -7.53
C LYS A 22 1.48 -7.75 -7.75
N PHE A 23 2.14 -8.15 -6.66
CA PHE A 23 3.49 -8.70 -6.72
C PHE A 23 3.53 -10.18 -7.11
N LEU A 24 2.55 -10.98 -6.67
CA LEU A 24 2.47 -12.39 -7.01
C LEU A 24 2.38 -12.63 -8.53
N PRO A 25 1.47 -11.97 -9.29
CA PRO A 25 1.41 -12.13 -10.73
C PRO A 25 2.71 -11.73 -11.46
N LEU A 26 3.36 -10.66 -11.01
CA LEU A 26 4.65 -10.24 -11.59
C LEU A 26 5.74 -11.29 -11.38
N LEU A 27 5.79 -11.89 -10.18
CA LEU A 27 6.72 -12.96 -9.88
C LEU A 27 6.44 -14.21 -10.74
N LEU A 28 5.17 -14.60 -10.86
CA LEU A 28 4.77 -15.74 -11.69
C LEU A 28 5.11 -15.54 -13.16
N MET A 29 4.87 -14.32 -13.69
CA MET A 29 5.27 -13.95 -15.06
C MET A 29 6.78 -14.06 -15.27
N ALA A 30 7.58 -13.57 -14.32
CA ALA A 30 9.03 -13.61 -14.42
C ALA A 30 9.58 -15.05 -14.50
N TYR A 31 8.89 -16.01 -13.90
CA TYR A 31 9.25 -17.43 -13.92
C TYR A 31 8.49 -18.28 -14.96
N GLY A 32 7.63 -17.65 -15.78
CA GLY A 32 6.83 -18.36 -16.78
C GLY A 32 5.79 -19.32 -16.19
N VAL A 33 5.36 -19.07 -14.94
CA VAL A 33 4.39 -19.91 -14.23
C VAL A 33 2.98 -19.39 -14.43
N SER A 34 2.02 -20.30 -14.65
CA SER A 34 0.62 -19.94 -14.81
C SER A 34 0.05 -19.29 -13.53
N ALA A 35 -0.66 -18.17 -13.70
CA ALA A 35 -1.30 -17.46 -12.59
C ALA A 35 -2.59 -18.12 -12.08
N THR A 36 -3.14 -19.13 -12.79
CA THR A 36 -4.40 -19.78 -12.42
C THR A 36 -4.27 -20.69 -11.21
N GLN A 37 -3.10 -21.31 -11.02
CA GLN A 37 -2.81 -22.18 -9.88
C GLN A 37 -1.37 -21.92 -9.42
N PRO A 38 -1.11 -20.84 -8.68
CA PRO A 38 0.23 -20.52 -8.21
C PRO A 38 0.73 -21.60 -7.23
N PRO A 39 1.98 -22.09 -7.38
CA PRO A 39 2.57 -22.97 -6.38
C PRO A 39 2.62 -22.32 -5.01
N LEU A 40 2.36 -23.08 -3.95
CA LEU A 40 2.39 -22.57 -2.56
C LEU A 40 3.72 -21.92 -2.20
N SER A 41 4.84 -22.39 -2.77
CA SER A 41 6.16 -21.79 -2.58
C SER A 41 6.22 -20.33 -3.02
N PHE A 42 5.57 -19.96 -4.13
CA PHE A 42 5.51 -18.57 -4.60
C PHE A 42 4.66 -17.69 -3.70
N LEU A 43 3.55 -18.22 -3.17
CA LEU A 43 2.72 -17.53 -2.18
C LEU A 43 3.51 -17.22 -0.91
N PHE A 44 4.18 -18.24 -0.34
CA PHE A 44 5.00 -18.06 0.86
C PHE A 44 6.20 -17.15 0.62
N LEU A 45 6.88 -17.25 -0.53
CA LEU A 45 8.00 -16.39 -0.88
C LEU A 45 7.54 -14.93 -0.97
N THR A 46 6.45 -14.66 -1.69
CA THR A 46 5.90 -13.30 -1.81
C THR A 46 5.54 -12.75 -0.43
N ALA A 47 4.81 -13.53 0.38
CA ALA A 47 4.41 -13.10 1.72
C ALA A 47 5.60 -12.83 2.63
N ALA A 48 6.63 -13.70 2.62
CA ALA A 48 7.82 -13.53 3.44
C ALA A 48 8.64 -12.30 3.04
N VAL A 49 8.87 -12.10 1.74
CA VAL A 49 9.62 -10.93 1.24
C VAL A 49 8.88 -9.63 1.56
N MET A 50 7.56 -9.60 1.38
CA MET A 50 6.75 -8.43 1.72
C MET A 50 6.75 -8.14 3.23
N ALA A 51 6.60 -9.17 4.06
CA ALA A 51 6.64 -9.02 5.52
C ALA A 51 7.99 -8.49 6.00
N LEU A 52 9.09 -9.02 5.46
CA LEU A 52 10.45 -8.56 5.77
C LEU A 52 10.67 -7.11 5.29
N GLY A 53 10.25 -6.77 4.06
CA GLY A 53 10.36 -5.42 3.53
C GLY A 53 9.58 -4.41 4.37
N THR A 54 8.37 -4.75 4.78
CA THR A 54 7.54 -3.90 5.64
C THR A 54 8.15 -3.75 7.03
N ALA A 55 8.67 -4.82 7.61
CA ALA A 55 9.31 -4.79 8.94
C ALA A 55 10.58 -3.91 8.95
N LEU A 56 11.38 -3.95 7.88
CA LEU A 56 12.62 -3.18 7.76
C LEU A 56 12.38 -1.72 7.35
N GLY A 57 11.43 -1.46 6.46
CA GLY A 57 11.24 -0.15 5.83
C GLY A 57 9.97 0.60 6.23
N GLY A 58 9.04 -0.02 6.95
CA GLY A 58 7.73 0.57 7.24
C GLY A 58 7.73 1.70 8.26
N LYS A 59 8.62 1.64 9.24
CA LYS A 59 8.63 2.60 10.36
C LYS A 59 8.75 4.07 9.93
N PRO A 60 9.69 4.49 9.08
CA PRO A 60 9.79 5.89 8.64
C PRO A 60 8.55 6.38 7.92
N ILE A 61 7.91 5.51 7.13
CA ILE A 61 6.69 5.86 6.39
C ILE A 61 5.52 6.07 7.35
N VAL A 62 5.36 5.17 8.34
CA VAL A 62 4.31 5.26 9.36
C VAL A 62 4.47 6.53 10.18
N GLU A 63 5.68 6.86 10.60
CA GLU A 63 5.99 8.08 11.35
C GLU A 63 5.68 9.34 10.53
N LYS A 64 6.10 9.37 9.27
CA LYS A 64 5.85 10.50 8.37
C LYS A 64 4.36 10.71 8.12
N ILE A 65 3.62 9.68 7.76
CA ILE A 65 2.18 9.78 7.50
C ILE A 65 1.41 10.08 8.79
N GLY A 66 1.79 9.45 9.91
CA GLY A 66 1.09 9.58 11.18
C GLY A 66 1.29 10.93 11.88
N HIS A 67 2.45 11.57 11.71
CA HIS A 67 2.77 12.82 12.41
C HIS A 67 2.79 14.05 11.52
N GLU A 68 3.19 13.90 10.26
CA GLU A 68 3.33 15.03 9.35
C GLU A 68 2.05 15.36 8.59
N LEU A 69 1.19 14.37 8.31
CA LEU A 69 0.00 14.59 7.47
C LEU A 69 -1.15 15.25 8.26
N ALA A 70 -1.44 14.75 9.45
CA ALA A 70 -2.50 15.29 10.32
C ALA A 70 -2.34 14.81 11.76
N HIS A 71 -2.75 15.66 12.71
CA HIS A 71 -2.90 15.25 14.10
C HIS A 71 -4.29 14.65 14.31
N LEU A 72 -4.37 13.33 14.32
CA LEU A 72 -5.64 12.62 14.48
C LEU A 72 -5.95 12.31 15.94
N THR A 73 -7.19 12.57 16.36
CA THR A 73 -7.72 12.00 17.59
C THR A 73 -7.91 10.47 17.41
N PRO A 74 -8.00 9.70 18.50
CA PRO A 74 -8.26 8.26 18.43
C PRO A 74 -9.51 7.88 17.62
N THR A 75 -10.57 8.68 17.68
CA THR A 75 -11.80 8.48 16.92
C THR A 75 -11.62 8.75 15.44
N GLN A 76 -10.89 9.81 15.07
CA GLN A 76 -10.56 10.11 13.69
C GLN A 76 -9.65 9.04 13.07
N GLY A 77 -8.67 8.54 13.85
CA GLY A 77 -7.84 7.41 13.43
C GLY A 77 -8.66 6.15 13.16
N LEU A 78 -9.62 5.84 14.04
CA LEU A 78 -10.56 4.72 13.83
C LEU A 78 -11.39 4.91 12.55
N SER A 79 -11.92 6.11 12.31
CA SER A 79 -12.70 6.43 11.11
C SER A 79 -11.85 6.28 9.84
N ALA A 80 -10.60 6.75 9.87
CA ALA A 80 -9.67 6.59 8.75
C ALA A 80 -9.33 5.11 8.50
N ASP A 81 -9.13 4.30 9.55
CA ASP A 81 -8.90 2.86 9.43
C ASP A 81 -10.10 2.14 8.83
N LEU A 82 -11.31 2.44 9.30
CA LEU A 82 -12.55 1.85 8.77
C LEU A 82 -12.75 2.22 7.30
N ALA A 83 -12.62 3.49 6.95
CA ALA A 83 -12.74 3.94 5.56
C ALA A 83 -11.72 3.26 4.64
N THR A 84 -10.45 3.19 5.09
CA THR A 84 -9.40 2.46 4.36
C THR A 84 -9.75 0.97 4.22
N GLY A 85 -10.19 0.34 5.30
CA GLY A 85 -10.57 -1.08 5.32
C GLY A 85 -11.72 -1.40 4.37
N VAL A 86 -12.75 -0.55 4.32
CA VAL A 86 -13.88 -0.72 3.40
C VAL A 86 -13.41 -0.62 1.94
N VAL A 87 -12.63 0.40 1.59
CA VAL A 87 -12.12 0.59 0.23
C VAL A 87 -11.22 -0.58 -0.19
N LEU A 88 -10.22 -0.93 0.64
CA LEU A 88 -9.30 -2.02 0.32
C LEU A 88 -10.02 -3.37 0.27
N GLY A 89 -10.96 -3.62 1.17
CA GLY A 89 -11.75 -4.85 1.19
C GLY A 89 -12.62 -4.99 -0.05
N ALA A 90 -13.36 -3.95 -0.41
CA ALA A 90 -14.18 -3.95 -1.62
C ALA A 90 -13.33 -4.16 -2.88
N CYS A 91 -12.21 -3.43 -3.02
CA CYS A 91 -11.31 -3.57 -4.15
C CYS A 91 -10.66 -4.96 -4.21
N SER A 92 -10.31 -5.54 -3.05
CA SER A 92 -9.75 -6.91 -2.99
C SER A 92 -10.77 -7.97 -3.45
N LEU A 93 -12.03 -7.84 -3.04
CA LEU A 93 -13.10 -8.75 -3.45
C LEU A 93 -13.42 -8.64 -4.95
N LEU A 94 -13.27 -7.46 -5.52
CA LEU A 94 -13.48 -7.20 -6.95
C LEU A 94 -12.23 -7.50 -7.81
N GLY A 95 -11.12 -7.90 -7.20
CA GLY A 95 -9.86 -8.13 -7.91
C GLY A 95 -9.23 -6.84 -8.47
N LEU A 96 -9.58 -5.68 -7.93
CA LEU A 96 -9.07 -4.38 -8.36
C LEU A 96 -7.82 -4.00 -7.55
N PRO A 97 -6.63 -3.99 -8.16
CA PRO A 97 -5.41 -3.59 -7.46
C PRO A 97 -5.37 -2.07 -7.27
N VAL A 98 -5.51 -1.62 -6.03
CA VAL A 98 -5.42 -0.20 -5.65
C VAL A 98 -4.20 0.07 -4.77
N SER A 99 -3.74 1.32 -4.77
CA SER A 99 -2.66 1.73 -3.88
C SER A 99 -3.17 1.88 -2.45
N THR A 100 -2.64 1.05 -1.56
CA THR A 100 -2.96 1.08 -0.13
C THR A 100 -2.57 2.40 0.53
N SER A 101 -1.42 2.98 0.13
CA SER A 101 -0.97 4.28 0.62
C SER A 101 -1.90 5.42 0.19
N HIS A 102 -2.37 5.42 -1.07
CA HIS A 102 -3.33 6.42 -1.55
C HIS A 102 -4.65 6.34 -0.78
N ALA A 103 -5.19 5.13 -0.61
CA ALA A 103 -6.42 4.92 0.14
C ALA A 103 -6.28 5.40 1.59
N LYS A 104 -5.16 5.07 2.25
CA LYS A 104 -4.89 5.48 3.64
C LYS A 104 -4.74 6.99 3.79
N VAL A 105 -3.96 7.64 2.91
CA VAL A 105 -3.77 9.10 2.93
C VAL A 105 -5.09 9.82 2.67
N ALA A 106 -5.86 9.38 1.69
CA ALA A 106 -7.18 9.95 1.41
C ALA A 106 -8.14 9.82 2.61
N ALA A 107 -8.16 8.65 3.28
CA ALA A 107 -8.96 8.43 4.47
C ALA A 107 -8.53 9.32 5.64
N ILE A 108 -7.23 9.52 5.85
CA ILE A 108 -6.70 10.42 6.88
C ILE A 108 -7.09 11.88 6.57
N CYS A 109 -6.95 12.32 5.32
CA CYS A 109 -7.36 13.66 4.92
C CYS A 109 -8.87 13.88 5.10
N GLY A 110 -9.69 12.86 4.81
CA GLY A 110 -11.14 12.94 5.01
C GLY A 110 -11.57 12.91 6.48
N ALA A 111 -10.83 12.22 7.34
CA ALA A 111 -11.11 12.12 8.77
C ALA A 111 -10.59 13.34 9.56
N SER A 112 -9.61 14.07 9.03
CA SER A 112 -9.01 15.24 9.67
C SER A 112 -9.71 16.53 9.23
N PRO A 113 -10.13 17.41 10.15
CA PRO A 113 -10.67 18.72 9.78
C PRO A 113 -9.60 19.66 9.20
N HIS A 114 -8.33 19.43 9.51
CA HIS A 114 -7.21 20.28 9.11
C HIS A 114 -6.00 19.46 8.67
N PRO A 115 -6.06 18.78 7.51
CA PRO A 115 -4.88 18.11 6.97
C PRO A 115 -3.84 19.16 6.56
N LYS A 116 -2.56 18.87 6.79
CA LYS A 116 -1.46 19.78 6.44
C LYS A 116 -1.29 19.84 4.91
N ALA A 117 -1.78 20.88 4.28
CA ALA A 117 -1.78 21.04 2.82
C ALA A 117 -0.39 20.86 2.19
N GLY A 118 0.68 21.32 2.85
CA GLY A 118 2.05 21.14 2.39
C GLY A 118 2.47 19.67 2.33
N ALA A 119 2.11 18.86 3.35
CA ALA A 119 2.39 17.43 3.36
C ALA A 119 1.59 16.69 2.29
N VAL A 120 0.32 17.06 2.10
CA VAL A 120 -0.52 16.50 1.03
C VAL A 120 0.07 16.82 -0.34
N ALA A 121 0.44 18.08 -0.59
CA ALA A 121 1.04 18.51 -1.85
C ALA A 121 2.35 17.76 -2.15
N GLN A 122 3.20 17.57 -1.14
CA GLN A 122 4.44 16.80 -1.26
C GLN A 122 4.16 15.34 -1.65
N LEU A 123 3.15 14.69 -1.04
CA LEU A 123 2.77 13.33 -1.39
C LEU A 123 2.24 13.23 -2.83
N LEU A 124 1.37 14.16 -3.24
CA LEU A 124 0.85 14.22 -4.60
C LEU A 124 1.97 14.42 -5.64
N LEU A 125 2.95 15.28 -5.33
CA LEU A 125 4.12 15.50 -6.18
C LEU A 125 4.95 14.22 -6.31
N VAL A 126 5.25 13.55 -5.19
CA VAL A 126 6.00 12.28 -5.20
C VAL A 126 5.26 11.22 -6.01
N TRP A 127 3.94 11.09 -5.83
CA TRP A 127 3.14 10.13 -6.61
C TRP A 127 3.16 10.44 -8.11
N GLY A 128 3.02 11.73 -8.48
CA GLY A 128 3.11 12.17 -9.87
C GLY A 128 4.47 11.89 -10.51
N LEU A 129 5.55 12.09 -9.76
CA LEU A 129 6.92 11.86 -10.23
C LEU A 129 7.30 10.37 -10.28
N THR A 130 6.70 9.54 -9.43
CA THR A 130 7.01 8.11 -9.37
C THR A 130 6.73 7.41 -10.70
N PHE A 131 5.61 7.73 -11.34
CA PHE A 131 5.23 7.09 -12.61
C PHE A 131 6.25 7.34 -13.73
N PRO A 132 6.61 8.58 -14.10
CA PRO A 132 7.60 8.84 -15.14
C PRO A 132 9.00 8.34 -14.75
N ALA A 133 9.37 8.39 -13.48
CA ALA A 133 10.65 7.86 -13.01
C ALA A 133 10.73 6.33 -13.21
N CYS A 134 9.70 5.59 -12.81
CA CYS A 134 9.65 4.13 -13.01
C CYS A 134 9.61 3.76 -14.49
N MET A 135 8.90 4.52 -15.33
CA MET A 135 8.92 4.33 -16.78
C MET A 135 10.33 4.51 -17.38
N GLY A 136 11.02 5.58 -16.98
CA GLY A 136 12.39 5.86 -17.44
C GLY A 136 13.37 4.78 -17.01
N LEU A 137 13.29 4.33 -15.75
CA LEU A 137 14.12 3.23 -15.26
C LEU A 137 13.82 1.92 -15.99
N GLY A 138 12.56 1.56 -16.14
CA GLY A 138 12.16 0.34 -16.87
C GLY A 138 12.62 0.33 -18.32
N TYR A 139 12.47 1.47 -19.01
CA TYR A 139 12.97 1.63 -20.38
C TYR A 139 14.49 1.53 -20.46
N GLY A 140 15.20 2.19 -19.52
CA GLY A 140 16.66 2.12 -19.45
C GLY A 140 17.18 0.69 -19.24
N PHE A 141 16.57 -0.07 -18.32
CA PHE A 141 16.91 -1.49 -18.12
C PHE A 141 16.61 -2.34 -19.35
N ALA A 142 15.49 -2.09 -20.04
CA ALA A 142 15.17 -2.82 -21.26
C ALA A 142 16.18 -2.58 -22.39
N LEU A 143 16.78 -1.39 -22.47
CA LEU A 143 17.86 -1.10 -23.42
C LEU A 143 19.19 -1.77 -23.05
N LEU A 144 19.49 -1.87 -21.75
CA LEU A 144 20.72 -2.49 -21.26
C LEU A 144 20.74 -4.02 -21.40
N LEU A 145 19.55 -4.64 -21.40
CA LEU A 145 19.40 -6.10 -21.50
C LEU A 145 19.14 -6.62 -22.92
N ARG A 146 19.14 -5.74 -23.91
CA ARG A 146 19.09 -6.07 -25.35
C ARG A 146 20.47 -6.36 -25.90
#